data_8c9cafda1d5b716322e887001a0922bd
#
_entry.id   8c9cafda1d5b716322e887001a0922bd
#
_cell.length_a   1.000
_cell.length_b   1.000
_cell.length_c   1.000
_cell.angle_alpha   90.00
_cell.angle_beta   90.00
_cell.angle_gamma   90.00
#
_symmetry.space_group_name_H-M   'P 1'
#
loop_
_entity.id
_entity.type
_entity.pdbx_description
1 polymer ?
#
loop_
_entity_poly.entity_id
_entity_poly.type
_entity_poly.pdbx_seq_one_letter_code
_entity_poly.pdbx_strand_id
1 'polypeptide(L)'
;MRRVLFLMLLLLPLYSFAQGNKGAVDNCAPIKQGKVCYSDQESITGISEEKLYQAIRAWAKENYGKDYFISNMSEDKKNKTIFCSSKIELLINDKDSTVMKYKMHIKCFDNSYQVEINDIAYTYEVDGKQKSIPAEKVISKNGKANKISAIKSPEAFCNATFFFVEGVFSDIHNAAKDALKK
;
A
#
# COMPACT_ATOMS: atom_id res chain seq x y z
N MET A 1 57.79 10.65 -33.08
CA MET A 1 57.12 10.88 -31.79
C MET A 1 55.69 10.37 -31.91
N ARG A 2 55.43 9.19 -31.37
CA ARG A 2 54.12 8.53 -31.45
C ARG A 2 53.17 9.06 -30.34
N ARG A 3 52.09 9.69 -30.73
CA ARG A 3 50.99 10.01 -29.80
C ARG A 3 50.05 8.82 -29.73
N VAL A 4 50.08 8.11 -28.63
CA VAL A 4 49.14 7.00 -28.31
C VAL A 4 47.92 7.68 -27.70
N LEU A 5 46.81 7.67 -28.42
CA LEU A 5 45.50 8.13 -27.96
C LEU A 5 44.91 7.00 -27.14
N PHE A 6 44.87 7.17 -25.80
CA PHE A 6 44.18 6.25 -24.92
C PHE A 6 42.69 6.52 -25.02
N LEU A 7 41.98 5.71 -25.79
CA LEU A 7 40.52 5.69 -25.82
C LEU A 7 40.04 4.88 -24.58
N MET A 8 39.81 5.59 -23.49
CA MET A 8 39.22 5.02 -22.28
C MET A 8 37.73 4.82 -22.54
N LEU A 9 37.38 3.63 -23.02
CA LEU A 9 36.01 3.18 -23.17
C LEU A 9 35.38 3.05 -21.77
N LEU A 10 34.60 4.04 -21.37
CA LEU A 10 33.77 4.02 -20.17
C LEU A 10 32.67 2.96 -20.37
N LEU A 11 32.96 1.74 -19.99
CA LEU A 11 31.96 0.69 -19.78
C LEU A 11 31.17 1.05 -18.52
N LEU A 12 30.14 1.87 -18.68
CA LEU A 12 29.08 1.97 -17.69
C LEU A 12 28.38 0.61 -17.65
N PRO A 13 28.34 -0.07 -16.52
CA PRO A 13 27.48 -1.23 -16.40
C PRO A 13 26.03 -0.71 -16.50
N LEU A 14 25.40 -1.02 -17.62
CA LEU A 14 23.95 -1.00 -17.74
C LEU A 14 23.41 -2.02 -16.73
N TYR A 15 23.20 -1.58 -15.50
CA TYR A 15 22.34 -2.32 -14.58
C TYR A 15 20.93 -2.28 -15.19
N SER A 16 20.69 -3.26 -16.05
CA SER A 16 19.35 -3.65 -16.44
C SER A 16 18.60 -3.99 -15.16
N PHE A 17 17.75 -3.09 -14.72
CA PHE A 17 16.69 -3.41 -13.77
C PHE A 17 15.65 -4.30 -14.48
N ALA A 18 16.10 -5.45 -14.95
CA ALA A 18 15.24 -6.59 -15.18
C ALA A 18 15.13 -7.33 -13.84
N GLN A 19 14.60 -6.69 -12.80
CA GLN A 19 14.04 -7.41 -11.68
C GLN A 19 12.76 -8.06 -12.18
N GLY A 20 12.90 -9.26 -12.72
CA GLY A 20 11.78 -10.14 -12.96
C GLY A 20 11.00 -10.30 -11.65
N ASN A 21 9.70 -10.36 -11.75
CA ASN A 21 8.64 -10.48 -10.74
C ASN A 21 8.81 -11.62 -9.67
N LYS A 22 9.99 -12.10 -9.40
CA LYS A 22 10.23 -13.06 -8.31
C LYS A 22 10.33 -12.43 -6.92
N GLY A 23 10.59 -11.10 -6.83
CA GLY A 23 10.67 -10.39 -5.55
C GLY A 23 9.31 -10.02 -4.96
N ALA A 24 8.27 -9.87 -5.77
CA ALA A 24 6.94 -9.49 -5.30
C ALA A 24 6.28 -10.58 -4.44
N VAL A 25 6.50 -11.86 -4.76
CA VAL A 25 5.87 -12.98 -4.05
C VAL A 25 6.43 -13.17 -2.64
N ASP A 26 7.72 -12.87 -2.42
CA ASP A 26 8.35 -13.07 -1.10
C ASP A 26 8.01 -11.96 -0.08
N ASN A 27 7.59 -10.78 -0.53
CA ASN A 27 7.30 -9.61 0.32
C ASN A 27 5.85 -9.11 0.22
N CYS A 28 4.96 -9.84 -0.43
CA CYS A 28 3.58 -9.38 -0.64
C CYS A 28 2.74 -9.29 0.65
N ALA A 29 3.21 -9.83 1.76
CA ALA A 29 2.55 -9.75 3.05
C ALA A 29 3.55 -9.48 4.18
N PRO A 30 4.06 -8.25 4.31
CA PRO A 30 4.95 -7.89 5.41
C PRO A 30 4.23 -8.04 6.75
N ILE A 31 4.95 -8.61 7.73
CA ILE A 31 4.40 -8.89 9.06
C ILE A 31 5.04 -7.98 10.10
N LYS A 32 4.21 -7.26 10.84
CA LYS A 32 4.59 -6.44 12.00
C LYS A 32 3.76 -6.87 13.20
N GLN A 33 4.41 -7.30 14.27
CA GLN A 33 3.74 -7.78 15.50
C GLN A 33 2.68 -8.87 15.24
N GLY A 34 2.96 -9.79 14.30
CA GLY A 34 2.07 -10.91 13.99
C GLY A 34 0.88 -10.59 13.08
N LYS A 35 0.77 -9.35 12.60
CA LYS A 35 -0.27 -8.89 11.67
C LYS A 35 0.33 -8.49 10.33
N VAL A 36 -0.44 -8.64 9.26
CA VAL A 36 -0.08 -8.05 7.96
C VAL A 36 -0.17 -6.54 8.09
N CYS A 37 0.94 -5.86 7.75
CA CYS A 37 1.07 -4.42 7.89
C CYS A 37 2.00 -3.89 6.80
N TYR A 38 1.44 -3.14 5.86
CA TYR A 38 2.18 -2.43 4.84
C TYR A 38 2.53 -1.04 5.36
N SER A 39 3.76 -0.60 5.17
CA SER A 39 4.19 0.73 5.59
C SER A 39 5.12 1.33 4.56
N ASP A 40 4.98 2.62 4.37
CA ASP A 40 5.84 3.42 3.51
C ASP A 40 6.20 4.73 4.21
N GLN A 41 7.37 5.27 3.89
CA GLN A 41 7.84 6.56 4.37
C GLN A 41 8.50 7.31 3.22
N GLU A 42 7.96 8.48 2.91
CA GLU A 42 8.42 9.30 1.80
C GLU A 42 8.94 10.66 2.28
N SER A 43 10.00 11.12 1.62
CA SER A 43 10.59 12.43 1.83
C SER A 43 10.27 13.36 0.67
N ILE A 44 9.74 14.55 0.99
CA ILE A 44 9.38 15.58 0.00
C ILE A 44 10.04 16.90 0.44
N THR A 45 11.19 17.18 -0.09
CA THR A 45 12.00 18.37 0.27
C THR A 45 11.26 19.67 -0.05
N GLY A 46 11.32 20.64 0.86
CA GLY A 46 10.79 21.98 0.65
C GLY A 46 9.31 22.17 0.98
N ILE A 47 8.71 21.22 1.71
CA ILE A 47 7.32 21.33 2.16
C ILE A 47 7.22 21.29 3.68
N SER A 48 6.47 22.22 4.28
CA SER A 48 6.19 22.19 5.71
C SER A 48 5.20 21.08 6.10
N GLU A 49 5.29 20.62 7.34
CA GLU A 49 4.34 19.65 7.91
C GLU A 49 2.89 20.07 7.68
N GLU A 50 2.55 21.34 7.93
CA GLU A 50 1.18 21.84 7.77
C GLU A 50 0.70 21.75 6.32
N LYS A 51 1.52 22.19 5.37
CA LYS A 51 1.17 22.18 3.94
C LYS A 51 0.99 20.75 3.44
N LEU A 52 1.88 19.85 3.85
CA LEU A 52 1.82 18.43 3.54
C LEU A 52 0.57 17.77 4.13
N TYR A 53 0.30 18.05 5.41
CA TYR A 53 -0.91 17.57 6.09
C TYR A 53 -2.20 18.03 5.38
N GLN A 54 -2.31 19.29 5.00
CA GLN A 54 -3.49 19.81 4.31
C GLN A 54 -3.71 19.14 2.94
N ALA A 55 -2.63 18.89 2.20
CA ALA A 55 -2.72 18.22 0.90
C ALA A 55 -3.20 16.76 1.03
N ILE A 56 -2.57 15.99 1.93
CA ILE A 56 -2.94 14.60 2.16
C ILE A 56 -4.32 14.50 2.79
N ARG A 57 -4.68 15.43 3.68
CA ARG A 57 -6.02 15.53 4.25
C ARG A 57 -7.10 15.76 3.19
N ALA A 58 -6.84 16.65 2.23
CA ALA A 58 -7.78 16.90 1.13
C ALA A 58 -8.01 15.65 0.29
N TRP A 59 -6.93 14.96 -0.07
CA TRP A 59 -6.99 13.66 -0.75
C TRP A 59 -7.78 12.62 0.06
N ALA A 60 -7.48 12.48 1.35
CA ALA A 60 -8.18 11.52 2.22
C ALA A 60 -9.68 11.84 2.35
N LYS A 61 -10.05 13.13 2.46
CA LYS A 61 -11.45 13.56 2.50
C LYS A 61 -12.19 13.24 1.21
N GLU A 62 -11.53 13.38 0.07
CA GLU A 62 -12.11 13.05 -1.23
C GLU A 62 -12.36 11.56 -1.39
N ASN A 63 -11.43 10.71 -0.94
CA ASN A 63 -11.48 9.27 -1.16
C ASN A 63 -12.20 8.49 -0.05
N TYR A 64 -12.25 9.02 1.19
CA TYR A 64 -12.78 8.31 2.36
C TYR A 64 -13.91 9.05 3.09
N GLY A 65 -14.18 10.30 2.73
CA GLY A 65 -15.14 11.14 3.44
C GLY A 65 -16.54 11.18 2.82
N LYS A 66 -16.81 10.49 1.73
CA LYS A 66 -18.07 10.63 0.96
C LYS A 66 -19.13 9.58 1.30
N ASP A 67 -18.74 8.38 1.68
CA ASP A 67 -19.66 7.28 1.99
C ASP A 67 -19.32 6.64 3.33
N TYR A 68 -20.03 7.08 4.37
CA TYR A 68 -19.81 6.62 5.75
C TYR A 68 -20.16 5.14 5.99
N PHE A 69 -20.87 4.48 5.09
CA PHE A 69 -21.15 3.04 5.17
C PHE A 69 -20.00 2.18 4.67
N ILE A 70 -19.22 2.72 3.73
CA ILE A 70 -18.13 2.00 3.06
C ILE A 70 -16.79 2.47 3.59
N SER A 71 -16.63 3.77 3.82
CA SER A 71 -15.37 4.37 4.26
C SER A 71 -15.59 5.41 5.34
N ASN A 72 -14.57 5.62 6.16
CA ASN A 72 -14.57 6.62 7.23
C ASN A 72 -13.19 7.28 7.32
N MET A 73 -13.21 8.58 7.62
CA MET A 73 -12.02 9.38 7.88
C MET A 73 -12.17 10.11 9.20
N SER A 74 -11.11 10.11 10.01
CA SER A 74 -10.95 10.97 11.18
C SER A 74 -9.55 11.56 11.22
N GLU A 75 -9.33 12.59 12.02
CA GLU A 75 -8.07 13.32 12.05
C GLU A 75 -7.67 13.75 13.45
N ASP A 76 -6.38 13.73 13.73
CA ASP A 76 -5.76 14.43 14.85
C ASP A 76 -4.96 15.62 14.31
N LYS A 77 -5.57 16.80 14.35
CA LYS A 77 -5.00 18.04 13.83
C LYS A 77 -3.74 18.46 14.59
N LYS A 78 -3.68 18.17 15.90
CA LYS A 78 -2.54 18.53 16.74
C LYS A 78 -1.30 17.73 16.35
N ASN A 79 -1.47 16.45 16.11
CA ASN A 79 -0.39 15.53 15.77
C ASN A 79 -0.24 15.30 14.26
N LYS A 80 -0.97 16.07 13.41
CA LYS A 80 -0.96 15.97 11.94
C LYS A 80 -1.14 14.53 11.44
N THR A 81 -2.07 13.81 12.07
CA THR A 81 -2.35 12.41 11.77
C THR A 81 -3.76 12.26 11.18
N ILE A 82 -3.86 11.43 10.15
CA ILE A 82 -5.10 11.10 9.47
C ILE A 82 -5.34 9.60 9.62
N PHE A 83 -6.56 9.24 9.97
CA PHE A 83 -7.01 7.85 10.12
C PHE A 83 -8.10 7.59 9.10
N CYS A 84 -7.93 6.56 8.30
CA CYS A 84 -8.94 6.11 7.35
C CYS A 84 -9.27 4.64 7.60
N SER A 85 -10.51 4.26 7.30
CA SER A 85 -10.90 2.87 7.19
C SER A 85 -11.85 2.70 6.02
N SER A 86 -11.79 1.57 5.34
CA SER A 86 -12.66 1.31 4.20
C SER A 86 -12.96 -0.17 4.02
N LYS A 87 -14.04 -0.42 3.27
CA LYS A 87 -14.38 -1.70 2.68
C LYS A 87 -14.40 -1.52 1.17
N ILE A 88 -13.61 -2.29 0.47
CA ILE A 88 -13.53 -2.25 -0.98
C ILE A 88 -13.81 -3.62 -1.58
N GLU A 89 -14.28 -3.66 -2.81
CA GLU A 89 -14.24 -4.86 -3.62
C GLU A 89 -12.82 -5.02 -4.19
N LEU A 90 -12.15 -6.10 -3.79
CA LEU A 90 -10.82 -6.45 -4.27
C LEU A 90 -10.93 -7.53 -5.33
N LEU A 91 -10.53 -7.23 -6.56
CA LEU A 91 -10.43 -8.22 -7.63
C LEU A 91 -9.26 -9.15 -7.37
N ILE A 92 -9.53 -10.43 -7.21
CA ILE A 92 -8.50 -11.46 -6.99
C ILE A 92 -7.93 -11.95 -8.32
N ASN A 93 -8.81 -12.07 -9.31
CA ASN A 93 -8.50 -12.39 -10.69
C ASN A 93 -9.66 -11.90 -11.59
N ASP A 94 -9.62 -12.17 -12.88
CA ASP A 94 -10.63 -11.71 -13.86
C ASP A 94 -12.08 -12.16 -13.57
N LYS A 95 -12.29 -13.13 -12.67
CA LYS A 95 -13.60 -13.73 -12.39
C LYS A 95 -14.00 -13.69 -10.92
N ASP A 96 -13.05 -13.55 -10.03
CA ASP A 96 -13.29 -13.66 -8.59
C ASP A 96 -12.93 -12.34 -7.89
N SER A 97 -13.82 -11.89 -7.02
CA SER A 97 -13.59 -10.75 -6.13
C SER A 97 -13.89 -11.11 -4.68
N THR A 98 -13.43 -10.27 -3.77
CA THR A 98 -13.74 -10.36 -2.34
C THR A 98 -13.91 -8.96 -1.76
N VAL A 99 -14.63 -8.84 -0.66
CA VAL A 99 -14.64 -7.60 0.10
C VAL A 99 -13.45 -7.58 1.04
N MET A 100 -12.55 -6.64 0.84
CA MET A 100 -11.43 -6.37 1.74
C MET A 100 -11.75 -5.17 2.63
N LYS A 101 -11.53 -5.33 3.94
CA LYS A 101 -11.55 -4.25 4.93
C LYS A 101 -10.14 -3.94 5.35
N TYR A 102 -9.85 -2.67 5.61
CA TYR A 102 -8.55 -2.24 6.11
C TYR A 102 -8.64 -0.94 6.90
N LYS A 103 -7.58 -0.64 7.65
CA LYS A 103 -7.34 0.66 8.25
C LYS A 103 -6.05 1.25 7.70
N MET A 104 -6.03 2.56 7.60
CA MET A 104 -4.87 3.32 7.16
C MET A 104 -4.59 4.45 8.13
N HIS A 105 -3.33 4.67 8.38
CA HIS A 105 -2.76 5.69 9.24
C HIS A 105 -1.77 6.51 8.45
N ILE A 106 -1.92 7.83 8.42
CA ILE A 106 -0.95 8.72 7.76
C ILE A 106 -0.52 9.76 8.77
N LYS A 107 0.78 9.89 8.99
CA LYS A 107 1.37 10.91 9.85
C LYS A 107 2.31 11.79 9.06
N CYS A 108 2.09 13.10 9.12
CA CYS A 108 2.91 14.08 8.45
C CYS A 108 3.97 14.66 9.39
N PHE A 109 5.08 15.08 8.81
CA PHE A 109 6.21 15.74 9.46
C PHE A 109 6.76 16.81 8.50
N ASP A 110 7.70 17.62 8.95
CA ASP A 110 8.42 18.50 8.02
C ASP A 110 9.18 17.68 6.98
N ASN A 111 8.93 17.97 5.71
CA ASN A 111 9.54 17.34 4.55
C ASN A 111 9.32 15.82 4.40
N SER A 112 8.38 15.21 5.13
CA SER A 112 8.14 13.78 5.03
C SER A 112 6.77 13.36 5.56
N TYR A 113 6.31 12.18 5.16
CA TYR A 113 5.17 11.52 5.78
C TYR A 113 5.43 10.02 5.91
N GLN A 114 4.70 9.42 6.82
CA GLN A 114 4.63 7.96 6.99
C GLN A 114 3.20 7.51 6.77
N VAL A 115 3.03 6.39 6.09
CA VAL A 115 1.74 5.72 5.92
C VAL A 115 1.84 4.27 6.35
N GLU A 116 0.79 3.79 7.01
CA GLU A 116 0.65 2.40 7.43
C GLU A 116 -0.75 1.90 7.09
N ILE A 117 -0.85 0.74 6.42
CA ILE A 117 -2.11 0.04 6.16
C ILE A 117 -2.08 -1.28 6.92
N ASN A 118 -3.05 -1.48 7.80
CA ASN A 118 -3.15 -2.62 8.70
C ASN A 118 -4.60 -3.06 8.94
N ASP A 119 -4.81 -3.99 9.88
CA ASP A 119 -6.12 -4.57 10.22
C ASP A 119 -6.87 -5.06 8.96
N ILE A 120 -6.12 -5.62 8.02
CA ILE A 120 -6.65 -6.11 6.74
C ILE A 120 -7.40 -7.42 7.00
N ALA A 121 -8.64 -7.52 6.47
CA ALA A 121 -9.44 -8.72 6.56
C ALA A 121 -10.27 -8.91 5.29
N TYR A 122 -10.43 -10.17 4.86
CA TYR A 122 -11.25 -10.55 3.71
C TYR A 122 -12.58 -11.10 4.15
N THR A 123 -13.64 -10.83 3.39
CA THR A 123 -14.96 -11.40 3.58
C THR A 123 -15.18 -12.53 2.58
N TYR A 124 -15.65 -13.66 3.03
CA TYR A 124 -15.96 -14.83 2.22
C TYR A 124 -17.28 -15.46 2.70
N GLU A 125 -17.90 -16.21 1.82
CA GLU A 125 -19.17 -16.86 2.10
C GLU A 125 -18.96 -18.35 2.37
N VAL A 126 -19.60 -18.83 3.44
CA VAL A 126 -19.67 -20.27 3.80
C VAL A 126 -21.09 -20.58 4.25
N ASP A 127 -21.72 -21.52 3.60
CA ASP A 127 -23.10 -21.98 3.90
C ASP A 127 -24.10 -20.80 3.91
N GLY A 128 -24.01 -19.90 2.92
CA GLY A 128 -24.86 -18.72 2.80
C GLY A 128 -24.62 -17.65 3.86
N LYS A 129 -23.53 -17.75 4.66
CA LYS A 129 -23.19 -16.77 5.68
C LYS A 129 -21.86 -16.11 5.37
N GLN A 130 -21.85 -14.78 5.46
CA GLN A 130 -20.61 -14.01 5.33
C GLN A 130 -19.75 -14.18 6.60
N LYS A 131 -18.49 -14.50 6.38
CA LYS A 131 -17.47 -14.60 7.42
C LYS A 131 -16.30 -13.68 7.06
N SER A 132 -15.60 -13.20 8.07
CA SER A 132 -14.39 -12.37 7.90
C SER A 132 -13.18 -13.13 8.42
N ILE A 133 -12.07 -13.05 7.68
CA ILE A 133 -10.80 -13.66 8.04
C ILE A 133 -9.68 -12.63 7.96
N PRO A 134 -8.85 -12.47 9.00
CA PRO A 134 -7.69 -11.59 8.97
C PRO A 134 -6.68 -12.01 7.90
N ALA A 135 -6.04 -11.03 7.26
CA ALA A 135 -5.09 -11.23 6.17
C ALA A 135 -3.91 -12.14 6.58
N GLU A 136 -3.41 -12.02 7.80
CA GLU A 136 -2.32 -12.86 8.31
C GLU A 136 -2.64 -14.36 8.35
N LYS A 137 -3.92 -14.72 8.32
CA LYS A 137 -4.35 -16.12 8.20
C LYS A 137 -4.46 -16.61 6.76
N VAL A 138 -4.47 -15.69 5.79
CA VAL A 138 -4.62 -16.01 4.36
C VAL A 138 -3.29 -15.88 3.63
N ILE A 139 -2.65 -14.71 3.73
CA ILE A 139 -1.55 -14.31 2.85
C ILE A 139 -0.18 -14.32 3.52
N SER A 140 -0.08 -14.59 4.83
CA SER A 140 1.23 -14.72 5.46
C SER A 140 1.85 -16.10 5.20
N LYS A 141 3.19 -16.21 5.26
CA LYS A 141 3.93 -17.49 5.13
C LYS A 141 3.44 -18.57 6.12
N ASN A 142 2.91 -18.14 7.28
CA ASN A 142 2.37 -19.02 8.32
C ASN A 142 0.84 -19.16 8.25
N GLY A 143 0.21 -18.61 7.23
CA GLY A 143 -1.23 -18.64 7.04
C GLY A 143 -1.76 -20.06 6.80
N LYS A 144 -2.78 -20.44 7.55
CA LYS A 144 -3.43 -21.75 7.38
C LYS A 144 -4.58 -21.69 6.36
N ALA A 145 -4.45 -20.84 5.34
CA ALA A 145 -5.47 -20.60 4.32
C ALA A 145 -5.87 -21.86 3.56
N ASN A 146 -4.94 -22.82 3.41
CA ASN A 146 -5.20 -24.09 2.73
C ASN A 146 -6.35 -24.93 3.35
N LYS A 147 -6.85 -24.54 4.54
CA LYS A 147 -8.00 -25.19 5.19
C LYS A 147 -9.33 -24.48 4.95
N ILE A 148 -9.34 -23.35 4.23
CA ILE A 148 -10.54 -22.57 3.96
C ILE A 148 -10.89 -22.80 2.49
N SER A 149 -11.88 -23.65 2.23
CA SER A 149 -12.30 -24.02 0.87
C SER A 149 -12.70 -22.83 -0.03
N ALA A 150 -13.14 -21.73 0.56
CA ALA A 150 -13.49 -20.50 -0.16
C ALA A 150 -12.26 -19.72 -0.65
N ILE A 151 -11.06 -19.98 -0.10
CA ILE A 151 -9.81 -19.31 -0.48
C ILE A 151 -8.94 -20.28 -1.26
N LYS A 152 -9.19 -20.35 -2.56
CA LYS A 152 -8.51 -21.29 -3.46
C LYS A 152 -7.08 -20.91 -3.79
N SER A 153 -6.75 -19.62 -3.76
CA SER A 153 -5.43 -19.11 -4.15
C SER A 153 -4.97 -17.98 -3.21
N PRO A 154 -4.33 -18.31 -2.06
CA PRO A 154 -3.75 -17.31 -1.16
C PRO A 154 -2.76 -16.36 -1.82
N GLU A 155 -2.02 -16.86 -2.82
CA GLU A 155 -1.07 -16.07 -3.60
C GLU A 155 -1.76 -14.97 -4.42
N ALA A 156 -2.90 -15.28 -5.03
CA ALA A 156 -3.68 -14.27 -5.75
C ALA A 156 -4.22 -13.19 -4.79
N PHE A 157 -4.68 -13.56 -3.60
CA PHE A 157 -5.04 -12.59 -2.55
C PHE A 157 -3.86 -11.70 -2.14
N CYS A 158 -2.68 -12.30 -1.98
CA CYS A 158 -1.45 -11.60 -1.65
C CYS A 158 -1.12 -10.54 -2.71
N ASN A 159 -1.07 -10.96 -3.97
CA ASN A 159 -0.75 -10.08 -5.09
C ASN A 159 -1.78 -8.96 -5.25
N ALA A 160 -3.08 -9.29 -5.22
CA ALA A 160 -4.15 -8.31 -5.33
C ALA A 160 -4.08 -7.26 -4.20
N THR A 161 -3.82 -7.70 -2.96
CA THR A 161 -3.67 -6.80 -1.81
C THR A 161 -2.45 -5.91 -1.96
N PHE A 162 -1.31 -6.48 -2.37
CA PHE A 162 -0.08 -5.73 -2.60
C PHE A 162 -0.29 -4.63 -3.66
N PHE A 163 -0.84 -4.97 -4.82
CA PHE A 163 -1.08 -3.97 -5.88
C PHE A 163 -2.07 -2.89 -5.47
N PHE A 164 -3.12 -3.25 -4.72
CA PHE A 164 -4.03 -2.25 -4.16
C PHE A 164 -3.29 -1.28 -3.23
N VAL A 165 -2.48 -1.79 -2.31
CA VAL A 165 -1.73 -0.97 -1.35
C VAL A 165 -0.74 -0.06 -2.06
N GLU A 166 0.02 -0.58 -3.03
CA GLU A 166 0.94 0.22 -3.84
C GLU A 166 0.22 1.35 -4.60
N GLY A 167 -0.97 1.07 -5.11
CA GLY A 167 -1.82 2.10 -5.72
C GLY A 167 -2.17 3.22 -4.74
N VAL A 168 -2.61 2.86 -3.53
CA VAL A 168 -2.93 3.84 -2.47
C VAL A 168 -1.70 4.67 -2.08
N PHE A 169 -0.53 4.05 -1.91
CA PHE A 169 0.70 4.76 -1.59
C PHE A 169 1.11 5.74 -2.71
N SER A 170 0.98 5.30 -3.97
CA SER A 170 1.22 6.16 -5.13
C SER A 170 0.29 7.37 -5.17
N ASP A 171 -1.00 7.20 -4.86
CA ASP A 171 -1.98 8.28 -4.84
C ASP A 171 -1.67 9.31 -3.74
N ILE A 172 -1.30 8.86 -2.54
CA ILE A 172 -0.86 9.72 -1.44
C ILE A 172 0.38 10.51 -1.84
N HIS A 173 1.35 9.84 -2.45
CA HIS A 173 2.59 10.46 -2.91
C HIS A 173 2.33 11.56 -3.96
N ASN A 174 1.45 11.28 -4.92
CA ASN A 174 1.05 12.25 -5.93
C ASN A 174 0.35 13.46 -5.30
N ALA A 175 -0.57 13.25 -4.36
CA ALA A 175 -1.25 14.33 -3.64
C ALA A 175 -0.25 15.20 -2.85
N ALA A 176 0.73 14.57 -2.22
CA ALA A 176 1.79 15.25 -1.49
C ALA A 176 2.72 16.07 -2.41
N LYS A 177 3.11 15.52 -3.57
CA LYS A 177 3.93 16.23 -4.59
C LYS A 177 3.19 17.41 -5.22
N ASP A 178 1.91 17.28 -5.49
CA ASP A 178 1.12 18.36 -6.09
C ASP A 178 0.98 19.57 -5.16
N ALA A 179 1.17 19.39 -3.86
CA ALA A 179 1.24 20.48 -2.92
C ALA A 179 2.48 21.38 -3.12
N LEU A 180 3.59 20.88 -3.70
CA LEU A 180 4.75 21.70 -4.00
C LEU A 180 4.49 22.72 -5.13
N LYS A 181 3.53 22.40 -6.02
CA LYS A 181 3.24 23.21 -7.21
C LYS A 181 2.32 24.41 -6.93
N LYS A 182 1.69 24.43 -5.75
CA LYS A 182 0.77 25.47 -5.28
C LYS A 182 1.44 26.36 -4.22
#